data_574a78d8a2064d6c41fb82907ffd70e5
#
_entry.id   574a78d8a2064d6c41fb82907ffd70e5
#
_cell.length_a   1.000
_cell.length_b   1.000
_cell.length_c   1.000
_cell.angle_alpha   90.00
_cell.angle_beta   90.00
_cell.angle_gamma   90.00
#
_symmetry.space_group_name_H-M   'P 1'
#
loop_
_entity.id
_entity.type
_entity.pdbx_description
1 polymer ?
#
loop_
_entity_poly.entity_id
_entity_poly.type
_entity_poly.pdbx_seq_one_letter_code
_entity_poly.pdbx_strand_id
1 'polypeptide(L)'
;TVLTNVTGNMRISQEEVFGPVMCVVKVLNNDDDLCIEMVNDCPFGLGASCYSGDQRRAEKIGSKIRSGMFTANDFGVNYLIQSLPFGGVNESGFDRFAGPEGLRGCCLQRSVVVDRIPGVRTSIPPPFSYPIDGRRAMGFGDGLINLFYNETLWGKVMAVFKIIKNA
;
A
#
# COMPACT_ATOMS: atom_id res chain seq x y z
N THR A 1 -34.60 5.86 -7.05
CA THR A 1 -35.06 6.53 -5.82
C THR A 1 -33.93 7.39 -5.26
N VAL A 2 -34.24 8.62 -4.89
CA VAL A 2 -33.29 9.54 -4.21
C VAL A 2 -33.79 9.78 -2.80
N LEU A 3 -32.93 9.50 -1.82
CA LEU A 3 -33.18 9.71 -0.41
C LEU A 3 -32.34 10.91 0.07
N THR A 4 -33.00 11.87 0.70
CA THR A 4 -32.34 13.06 1.27
C THR A 4 -32.45 13.03 2.80
N ASN A 5 -31.68 13.89 3.46
CA ASN A 5 -31.59 13.93 4.92
C ASN A 5 -31.16 12.59 5.56
N VAL A 6 -30.35 11.82 4.85
CA VAL A 6 -29.76 10.60 5.38
C VAL A 6 -28.68 10.98 6.38
N THR A 7 -28.60 10.21 7.47
CA THR A 7 -27.59 10.37 8.52
C THR A 7 -26.77 9.08 8.68
N GLY A 8 -25.56 9.18 9.20
CA GLY A 8 -24.62 8.06 9.31
C GLY A 8 -25.12 6.87 10.15
N ASN A 9 -26.07 7.08 11.06
CA ASN A 9 -26.64 6.01 11.90
C ASN A 9 -27.83 5.28 11.25
N MET A 10 -28.24 5.68 10.06
CA MET A 10 -29.30 4.97 9.31
C MET A 10 -28.73 3.74 8.63
N ARG A 11 -29.48 2.64 8.64
CA ARG A 11 -29.08 1.39 7.94
C ARG A 11 -28.69 1.59 6.50
N ILE A 12 -29.41 2.46 5.80
CA ILE A 12 -29.17 2.77 4.37
C ILE A 12 -27.78 3.41 4.10
N SER A 13 -27.14 3.98 5.11
CA SER A 13 -25.79 4.54 5.00
C SER A 13 -24.69 3.54 5.34
N GLN A 14 -25.06 2.39 5.93
CA GLN A 14 -24.13 1.36 6.41
C GLN A 14 -24.24 0.04 5.63
N GLU A 15 -25.37 -0.19 4.98
CA GLU A 15 -25.64 -1.41 4.21
C GLU A 15 -25.63 -1.12 2.72
N GLU A 16 -25.02 -2.02 1.96
CA GLU A 16 -25.01 -1.91 0.50
C GLU A 16 -26.37 -2.26 -0.10
N VAL A 17 -26.88 -1.40 -0.99
CA VAL A 17 -28.12 -1.62 -1.73
C VAL A 17 -27.82 -1.82 -3.21
N PHE A 18 -27.87 -3.05 -3.67
CA PHE A 18 -27.74 -3.36 -5.11
C PHE A 18 -29.04 -2.99 -5.84
N GLY A 19 -29.29 -1.70 -6.00
CA GLY A 19 -30.50 -1.22 -6.65
C GLY A 19 -30.45 0.28 -6.98
N PRO A 20 -31.43 0.84 -7.70
CA PRO A 20 -31.43 2.22 -8.13
C PRO A 20 -31.81 3.18 -6.98
N VAL A 21 -30.99 3.21 -5.95
CA VAL A 21 -31.14 4.07 -4.77
C VAL A 21 -29.89 4.93 -4.61
N MET A 22 -30.09 6.23 -4.45
CA MET A 22 -29.04 7.19 -4.15
C MET A 22 -29.34 7.90 -2.84
N CYS A 23 -28.39 7.89 -1.93
CA CYS A 23 -28.47 8.59 -0.65
C CYS A 23 -27.72 9.91 -0.74
N VAL A 24 -28.33 10.98 -0.25
CA VAL A 24 -27.73 12.31 -0.18
C VAL A 24 -27.60 12.72 1.28
N VAL A 25 -26.35 12.89 1.70
CA VAL A 25 -25.98 13.36 3.05
C VAL A 25 -25.44 14.77 2.93
N LYS A 26 -25.94 15.69 3.75
CA LYS A 26 -25.47 17.06 3.77
C LYS A 26 -24.37 17.22 4.81
N VAL A 27 -23.22 17.69 4.37
CA VAL A 27 -22.13 18.08 5.26
C VAL A 27 -22.34 19.53 5.72
N LEU A 28 -22.31 19.76 7.02
CA LEU A 28 -22.49 21.10 7.58
C LEU A 28 -21.23 21.95 7.36
N ASN A 29 -21.44 23.25 7.20
CA ASN A 29 -20.38 24.28 7.09
C ASN A 29 -19.37 24.07 5.95
N ASN A 30 -19.67 23.24 4.96
CA ASN A 30 -18.72 22.85 3.90
C ASN A 30 -17.37 22.35 4.46
N ASP A 31 -17.41 21.61 5.55
CA ASP A 31 -16.23 21.09 6.25
C ASP A 31 -15.70 19.83 5.53
N ASP A 32 -14.52 19.97 4.92
CA ASP A 32 -13.89 18.88 4.17
C ASP A 32 -13.44 17.74 5.09
N ASP A 33 -12.97 18.02 6.30
CA ASP A 33 -12.49 17.00 7.21
C ASP A 33 -13.68 16.19 7.78
N LEU A 34 -14.80 16.86 8.09
CA LEU A 34 -16.05 16.17 8.45
C LEU A 34 -16.57 15.31 7.28
N CYS A 35 -16.50 15.81 6.06
CA CYS A 35 -16.88 15.04 4.87
C CYS A 35 -16.06 13.77 4.73
N ILE A 36 -14.74 13.87 4.89
CA ILE A 36 -13.81 12.75 4.80
C ILE A 36 -14.08 11.72 5.92
N GLU A 37 -14.33 12.18 7.15
CA GLU A 37 -14.69 11.32 8.27
C GLU A 37 -15.96 10.52 7.97
N MET A 38 -17.02 11.20 7.54
CA MET A 38 -18.31 10.57 7.20
C MET A 38 -18.18 9.56 6.05
N VAL A 39 -17.39 9.86 5.02
CA VAL A 39 -17.15 8.92 3.91
C VAL A 39 -16.35 7.71 4.39
N ASN A 40 -15.37 7.92 5.24
CA ASN A 40 -14.52 6.85 5.78
C ASN A 40 -15.19 5.99 6.86
N ASP A 41 -16.32 6.42 7.42
CA ASP A 41 -17.14 5.63 8.34
C ASP A 41 -17.93 4.52 7.61
N CYS A 42 -18.04 4.61 6.28
CA CYS A 42 -18.64 3.57 5.46
C CYS A 42 -17.74 2.32 5.46
N PRO A 43 -18.30 1.10 5.70
CA PRO A 43 -17.54 -0.14 5.72
C PRO A 43 -17.03 -0.57 4.34
N PHE A 44 -17.56 0.00 3.26
CA PHE A 44 -17.16 -0.26 1.88
C PHE A 44 -16.11 0.74 1.39
N GLY A 45 -15.44 0.41 0.30
CA GLY A 45 -14.41 1.28 -0.28
C GLY A 45 -13.96 0.81 -1.66
N LEU A 46 -14.89 0.61 -2.60
CA LEU A 46 -14.52 0.24 -3.96
C LEU A 46 -13.97 1.45 -4.70
N GLY A 47 -14.76 2.48 -4.86
CA GLY A 47 -14.38 3.70 -5.56
C GLY A 47 -15.01 4.92 -4.93
N ALA A 48 -14.32 6.05 -5.09
CA ALA A 48 -14.82 7.35 -4.67
C ALA A 48 -14.57 8.39 -5.76
N SER A 49 -15.43 9.41 -5.79
CA SER A 49 -15.31 10.54 -6.70
C SER A 49 -15.50 11.84 -5.94
N CYS A 50 -14.76 12.87 -6.33
CA CYS A 50 -14.94 14.21 -5.79
C CYS A 50 -15.12 15.20 -6.95
N TYR A 51 -16.20 15.93 -6.94
CA TYR A 51 -16.48 16.99 -7.89
C TYR A 51 -16.20 18.34 -7.26
N SER A 52 -15.27 19.09 -7.81
CA SER A 52 -14.87 20.41 -7.31
C SER A 52 -14.40 21.30 -8.46
N GLY A 53 -14.70 22.59 -8.38
CA GLY A 53 -14.11 23.60 -9.27
C GLY A 53 -12.61 23.81 -8.98
N ASP A 54 -12.12 23.42 -7.80
CA ASP A 54 -10.70 23.40 -7.44
C ASP A 54 -10.19 21.96 -7.43
N GLN A 55 -9.38 21.63 -8.42
CA GLN A 55 -8.79 20.29 -8.57
C GLN A 55 -7.87 19.93 -7.41
N ARG A 56 -7.10 20.88 -6.88
CA ARG A 56 -6.19 20.63 -5.73
C ARG A 56 -6.97 20.27 -4.48
N ARG A 57 -8.15 20.91 -4.28
CA ARG A 57 -9.05 20.54 -3.19
C ARG A 57 -9.57 19.11 -3.38
N ALA A 58 -9.99 18.73 -4.59
CA ALA A 58 -10.45 17.38 -4.88
C ALA A 58 -9.35 16.33 -4.62
N GLU A 59 -8.14 16.58 -5.08
CA GLU A 59 -6.98 15.70 -4.84
C GLU A 59 -6.64 15.57 -3.34
N LYS A 60 -6.68 16.68 -2.59
CA LYS A 60 -6.46 16.69 -1.15
C LYS A 60 -7.51 15.87 -0.40
N ILE A 61 -8.79 16.00 -0.77
CA ILE A 61 -9.88 15.19 -0.22
C ILE A 61 -9.65 13.72 -0.58
N GLY A 62 -9.41 13.42 -1.86
CA GLY A 62 -9.20 12.06 -2.35
C GLY A 62 -8.04 11.33 -1.69
N SER A 63 -6.95 12.03 -1.39
CA SER A 63 -5.79 11.44 -0.70
C SER A 63 -6.09 10.96 0.72
N LYS A 64 -7.20 11.40 1.32
CA LYS A 64 -7.63 11.04 2.67
C LYS A 64 -8.79 10.03 2.68
N ILE A 65 -9.44 9.80 1.54
CA ILE A 65 -10.56 8.84 1.44
C ILE A 65 -10.01 7.42 1.29
N ARG A 66 -10.53 6.50 2.09
CA ARG A 66 -10.21 5.07 2.04
C ARG A 66 -11.03 4.39 0.95
N SER A 67 -10.53 4.39 -0.27
CA SER A 67 -11.11 3.68 -1.40
C SER A 67 -10.02 3.03 -2.26
N GLY A 68 -10.37 1.98 -2.96
CA GLY A 68 -9.43 1.34 -3.88
C GLY A 68 -9.17 2.15 -5.14
N MET A 69 -10.10 3.02 -5.50
CA MET A 69 -9.99 3.93 -6.62
C MET A 69 -10.52 5.30 -6.24
N PHE A 70 -9.93 6.34 -6.83
CA PHE A 70 -10.40 7.70 -6.67
C PHE A 70 -10.34 8.45 -8.01
N THR A 71 -11.37 9.25 -8.28
CA THR A 71 -11.44 10.08 -9.48
C THR A 71 -11.85 11.51 -9.13
N ALA A 72 -11.15 12.49 -9.65
CA ALA A 72 -11.53 13.89 -9.53
C ALA A 72 -12.36 14.30 -10.75
N ASN A 73 -13.54 14.91 -10.52
CA ASN A 73 -14.45 15.42 -11.53
C ASN A 73 -14.93 14.39 -12.57
N ASP A 74 -14.86 13.13 -12.24
CA ASP A 74 -15.37 12.02 -13.04
C ASP A 74 -15.84 10.90 -12.11
N PHE A 75 -16.56 9.94 -12.64
CA PHE A 75 -17.17 8.86 -11.85
C PHE A 75 -16.66 7.47 -12.23
N GLY A 76 -16.29 7.20 -13.45
CA GLY A 76 -16.07 5.81 -13.89
C GLY A 76 -14.84 5.61 -14.77
N VAL A 77 -14.02 6.62 -14.99
CA VAL A 77 -12.87 6.56 -15.91
C VAL A 77 -11.84 5.51 -15.46
N ASN A 78 -11.71 5.27 -14.17
CA ASN A 78 -10.81 4.24 -13.64
C ASN A 78 -11.09 2.84 -14.20
N TYR A 79 -12.36 2.52 -14.47
CA TYR A 79 -12.75 1.24 -15.06
C TYR A 79 -12.32 1.10 -16.53
N LEU A 80 -12.22 2.22 -17.24
CA LEU A 80 -11.85 2.24 -18.66
C LEU A 80 -10.33 2.19 -18.88
N ILE A 81 -9.55 2.58 -17.88
CA ILE A 81 -8.08 2.61 -17.98
C ILE A 81 -7.51 1.26 -17.52
N GLN A 82 -7.32 0.36 -18.46
CA GLN A 82 -6.86 -1.02 -18.18
C GLN A 82 -5.47 -1.12 -17.55
N SER A 83 -4.66 -0.08 -17.62
CA SER A 83 -3.33 -0.02 -16.97
C SER A 83 -3.40 0.33 -15.48
N LEU A 84 -4.56 0.80 -14.99
CA LEU A 84 -4.77 1.07 -13.57
C LEU A 84 -5.30 -0.17 -12.85
N PRO A 85 -4.77 -0.48 -11.66
CA PRO A 85 -5.32 -1.54 -10.83
C PRO A 85 -6.73 -1.18 -10.35
N PHE A 86 -7.68 -2.08 -10.55
CA PHE A 86 -9.06 -1.93 -10.14
C PHE A 86 -9.36 -2.86 -8.97
N GLY A 87 -9.93 -2.36 -7.90
CA GLY A 87 -10.35 -3.16 -6.76
C GLY A 87 -10.67 -2.29 -5.56
N GLY A 88 -11.24 -2.89 -4.53
CA GLY A 88 -11.68 -2.22 -3.31
C GLY A 88 -10.73 -2.36 -2.13
N VAL A 89 -11.12 -1.71 -1.04
CA VAL A 89 -10.56 -1.87 0.30
C VAL A 89 -11.71 -2.16 1.27
N ASN A 90 -11.42 -2.48 2.50
CA ASN A 90 -12.41 -2.84 3.53
C ASN A 90 -13.31 -4.00 3.05
N GLU A 91 -14.62 -3.92 3.24
CA GLU A 91 -15.58 -4.96 2.79
C GLU A 91 -15.72 -5.05 1.26
N SER A 92 -15.26 -4.06 0.52
CA SER A 92 -15.21 -4.10 -0.96
C SER A 92 -14.07 -4.96 -1.53
N GLY A 93 -13.30 -5.63 -0.68
CA GLY A 93 -12.24 -6.56 -1.08
C GLY A 93 -10.83 -6.05 -0.82
N PHE A 94 -9.84 -6.85 -1.17
CA PHE A 94 -8.43 -6.60 -0.85
C PHE A 94 -7.47 -6.86 -2.01
N ASP A 95 -7.96 -7.40 -3.11
CA ASP A 95 -7.13 -7.69 -4.28
C ASP A 95 -7.41 -6.68 -5.40
N ARG A 96 -6.65 -6.80 -6.48
CA ARG A 96 -6.77 -5.94 -7.65
C ARG A 96 -6.84 -6.79 -8.91
N PHE A 97 -7.65 -6.33 -9.91
CA PHE A 97 -7.54 -6.78 -11.28
C PHE A 97 -7.17 -5.61 -12.19
N ALA A 98 -6.84 -5.87 -13.44
CA ALA A 98 -6.23 -4.93 -14.37
C ALA A 98 -4.85 -4.41 -13.88
N GLY A 99 -4.12 -3.78 -14.76
CA GLY A 99 -2.77 -3.31 -14.51
C GLY A 99 -1.75 -4.43 -14.21
N PRO A 100 -0.50 -4.05 -13.89
CA PRO A 100 0.52 -4.99 -13.46
C PRO A 100 0.16 -5.75 -12.19
N GLU A 101 -0.59 -5.13 -11.30
CA GLU A 101 -1.05 -5.71 -10.03
C GLU A 101 -2.01 -6.88 -10.27
N GLY A 102 -2.96 -6.71 -11.19
CA GLY A 102 -3.87 -7.78 -11.56
C GLY A 102 -3.16 -8.97 -12.21
N LEU A 103 -2.15 -8.72 -13.05
CA LEU A 103 -1.32 -9.78 -13.60
C LEU A 103 -0.53 -10.51 -12.51
N ARG A 104 0.02 -9.78 -11.55
CA ARG A 104 0.73 -10.38 -10.41
C ARG A 104 -0.19 -11.23 -9.54
N GLY A 105 -1.43 -10.81 -9.34
CA GLY A 105 -2.45 -11.59 -8.61
C GLY A 105 -2.75 -12.96 -9.25
N CYS A 106 -2.58 -13.08 -10.56
CA CYS A 106 -2.75 -14.35 -11.30
C CYS A 106 -1.49 -15.22 -11.30
N CYS A 107 -0.39 -14.79 -10.67
CA CYS A 107 0.90 -15.47 -10.73
C CYS A 107 1.35 -15.91 -9.35
N LEU A 108 1.99 -17.07 -9.28
CA LEU A 108 2.77 -17.46 -8.11
C LEU A 108 4.16 -16.83 -8.22
N GLN A 109 4.49 -16.00 -7.23
CA GLN A 109 5.80 -15.37 -7.18
C GLN A 109 6.86 -16.39 -6.75
N ARG A 110 7.95 -16.46 -7.51
CA ARG A 110 9.11 -17.30 -7.19
C ARG A 110 10.37 -16.47 -7.28
N SER A 111 11.12 -16.44 -6.19
CA SER A 111 12.46 -15.84 -6.19
C SER A 111 13.45 -16.80 -6.85
N VAL A 112 14.27 -16.28 -7.75
CA VAL A 112 15.36 -17.03 -8.40
C VAL A 112 16.64 -16.22 -8.26
N VAL A 113 17.66 -16.88 -7.72
CA VAL A 113 19.01 -16.30 -7.60
C VAL A 113 19.92 -17.09 -8.53
N VAL A 114 20.63 -16.40 -9.40
CA VAL A 114 21.63 -16.98 -10.31
C VAL A 114 22.90 -16.15 -10.28
N ASP A 115 24.03 -16.85 -10.32
CA ASP A 115 25.32 -16.17 -10.41
C ASP A 115 25.49 -15.51 -11.78
N ARG A 116 25.80 -14.22 -11.79
CA ARG A 116 25.90 -13.41 -12.99
C ARG A 116 27.31 -13.45 -13.63
N ILE A 117 28.32 -13.69 -12.82
CA ILE A 117 29.73 -13.66 -13.24
C ILE A 117 30.30 -15.07 -13.19
N PRO A 118 30.84 -15.59 -14.32
CA PRO A 118 31.48 -16.91 -14.33
C PRO A 118 32.60 -17.00 -13.28
N GLY A 119 32.59 -18.07 -12.50
CA GLY A 119 33.59 -18.30 -11.45
C GLY A 119 33.31 -17.65 -10.10
N VAL A 120 32.33 -16.75 -10.01
CA VAL A 120 31.84 -16.17 -8.75
C VAL A 120 30.57 -16.89 -8.37
N ARG A 121 30.57 -17.53 -7.19
CA ARG A 121 29.40 -18.24 -6.67
C ARG A 121 28.83 -17.51 -5.48
N THR A 122 27.54 -17.24 -5.52
CA THR A 122 26.78 -16.78 -4.35
C THR A 122 26.60 -17.94 -3.39
N SER A 123 27.16 -17.85 -2.20
CA SER A 123 27.07 -18.87 -1.17
C SER A 123 26.79 -18.24 0.19
N ILE A 124 26.29 -19.06 1.11
CA ILE A 124 26.14 -18.64 2.49
C ILE A 124 27.54 -18.32 3.05
N PRO A 125 27.76 -17.12 3.62
CA PRO A 125 29.04 -16.77 4.22
C PRO A 125 29.46 -17.79 5.28
N PRO A 126 30.77 -18.15 5.37
CA PRO A 126 31.25 -19.17 6.29
C PRO A 126 30.78 -19.05 7.75
N PRO A 127 30.68 -17.84 8.35
CA PRO A 127 30.17 -17.68 9.71
C PRO A 127 28.73 -18.16 9.92
N PHE A 128 27.93 -18.23 8.85
CA PHE A 128 26.54 -18.74 8.87
C PHE A 128 26.43 -20.19 8.40
N SER A 129 27.53 -20.80 7.97
CA SER A 129 27.55 -22.21 7.56
C SER A 129 27.55 -23.14 8.78
N TYR A 130 26.88 -24.27 8.65
CA TYR A 130 26.81 -25.26 9.73
C TYR A 130 28.14 -26.05 9.84
N PRO A 131 28.66 -26.34 11.05
CA PRO A 131 28.13 -25.97 12.37
C PRO A 131 28.37 -24.48 12.71
N ILE A 132 27.32 -23.80 13.20
CA ILE A 132 27.34 -22.37 13.44
C ILE A 132 27.97 -22.03 14.78
N ASP A 133 29.03 -21.22 14.78
CA ASP A 133 29.51 -20.55 16.00
C ASP A 133 28.65 -19.26 16.20
N GLY A 134 27.77 -19.29 17.19
CA GLY A 134 26.83 -18.21 17.44
C GLY A 134 27.50 -16.84 17.69
N ARG A 135 28.66 -16.79 18.34
CA ARG A 135 29.37 -15.53 18.58
C ARG A 135 29.97 -14.96 17.31
N ARG A 136 30.56 -15.81 16.48
CA ARG A 136 31.16 -15.45 15.21
C ARG A 136 30.07 -15.03 14.21
N ALA A 137 28.99 -15.79 14.11
CA ALA A 137 27.86 -15.49 13.25
C ALA A 137 27.19 -14.14 13.62
N MET A 138 26.96 -13.90 14.91
CA MET A 138 26.41 -12.62 15.38
C MET A 138 27.35 -11.45 15.11
N GLY A 139 28.65 -11.62 15.38
CA GLY A 139 29.64 -10.57 15.10
C GLY A 139 29.72 -10.21 13.62
N PHE A 140 29.66 -11.19 12.74
CA PHE A 140 29.62 -11.00 11.29
C PHE A 140 28.31 -10.33 10.84
N GLY A 141 27.17 -10.81 11.31
CA GLY A 141 25.86 -10.25 11.00
C GLY A 141 25.71 -8.78 11.44
N ASP A 142 26.11 -8.47 12.65
CA ASP A 142 26.17 -7.09 13.15
C ASP A 142 27.07 -6.19 12.29
N GLY A 143 28.21 -6.73 11.84
CA GLY A 143 29.08 -6.02 10.91
C GLY A 143 28.37 -5.70 9.59
N LEU A 144 27.66 -6.68 9.00
CA LEU A 144 26.89 -6.46 7.76
C LEU A 144 25.79 -5.41 7.95
N ILE A 145 25.02 -5.50 9.02
CA ILE A 145 23.95 -4.52 9.31
C ILE A 145 24.54 -3.11 9.43
N ASN A 146 25.60 -2.95 10.21
CA ASN A 146 26.21 -1.64 10.38
C ASN A 146 26.88 -1.13 9.08
N LEU A 147 27.41 -1.99 8.23
CA LEU A 147 27.96 -1.57 6.95
C LEU A 147 26.89 -0.93 6.05
N PHE A 148 25.68 -1.50 6.01
CA PHE A 148 24.62 -1.00 5.13
C PHE A 148 23.80 0.15 5.76
N TYR A 149 23.52 0.09 7.06
CA TYR A 149 22.56 0.98 7.71
C TYR A 149 23.18 2.04 8.65
N ASN A 150 24.48 1.98 8.95
CA ASN A 150 25.10 3.02 9.78
C ASN A 150 25.18 4.33 9.02
N GLU A 151 24.76 5.42 9.63
CA GLU A 151 24.73 6.75 8.99
C GLU A 151 26.14 7.39 8.90
N THR A 152 27.07 6.99 9.78
CA THR A 152 28.40 7.59 9.84
C THR A 152 29.43 6.78 9.04
N LEU A 153 30.31 7.49 8.32
CA LEU A 153 31.41 6.85 7.59
C LEU A 153 32.32 6.04 8.53
N TRP A 154 32.60 6.56 9.72
CA TRP A 154 33.39 5.86 10.72
C TRP A 154 32.73 4.58 11.21
N GLY A 155 31.42 4.60 11.41
CA GLY A 155 30.64 3.41 11.74
C GLY A 155 30.74 2.34 10.67
N LYS A 156 30.69 2.71 9.40
CA LYS A 156 30.87 1.78 8.26
C LYS A 156 32.29 1.18 8.22
N VAL A 157 33.31 1.99 8.49
CA VAL A 157 34.69 1.51 8.57
C VAL A 157 34.84 0.47 9.69
N MET A 158 34.33 0.77 10.88
CA MET A 158 34.36 -0.17 12.02
C MET A 158 33.56 -1.45 11.74
N ALA A 159 32.48 -1.34 10.97
CA ALA A 159 31.69 -2.48 10.52
C ALA A 159 32.51 -3.42 9.62
N VAL A 160 33.30 -2.90 8.69
CA VAL A 160 34.22 -3.68 7.85
C VAL A 160 35.23 -4.46 8.71
N PHE A 161 35.85 -3.80 9.69
CA PHE A 161 36.75 -4.48 10.62
C PHE A 161 36.04 -5.59 11.40
N LYS A 162 34.82 -5.37 11.83
CA LYS A 162 34.00 -6.38 12.52
C LYS A 162 33.67 -7.58 11.63
N ILE A 163 33.35 -7.33 10.34
CA ILE A 163 33.13 -8.38 9.35
C ILE A 163 34.42 -9.21 9.19
N ILE A 164 35.55 -8.56 8.92
CA ILE A 164 36.83 -9.25 8.69
C ILE A 164 37.24 -10.09 9.89
N LYS A 165 37.06 -9.57 11.12
CA LYS A 165 37.38 -10.30 12.36
C LYS A 165 36.56 -11.56 12.56
N ASN A 166 35.33 -11.58 12.03
CA ASN A 166 34.38 -12.69 12.22
C ASN A 166 34.13 -13.51 10.96
N ALA A 167 34.77 -13.17 9.83
CA ALA A 167 34.72 -13.93 8.57
C ALA A 167 35.64 -15.20 8.60
#